data_6b4ff3db97a0e778e273b9442831c680
#
_entry.id   6b4ff3db97a0e778e273b9442831c680
#
_cell.length_a   1.000
_cell.length_b   1.000
_cell.length_c   1.000
_cell.angle_alpha   90.00
_cell.angle_beta   90.00
_cell.angle_gamma   90.00
#
_symmetry.space_group_name_H-M   'P 1'
#
loop_
_entity.id
_entity.type
_entity.pdbx_description
1 polymer ?
#
loop_
_entity_poly.entity_id
_entity_poly.type
_entity_poly.pdbx_seq_one_letter_code
_entity_poly.pdbx_strand_id
1 'polypeptide(L)'
;MICFPCSRAAGLLDSFGRRSIAFASCLLFGGFAVARTPTSKPASKLRFEISFSESESRQPLDGHILLGISTDASSEPRFQLREEEASSAQFFGLDVDGWKPGSAVVIDSTALGYPLASLEQLPAGDYYVQAVLNIYETFERADGHRVKLPPDRGEGQKWNQKPGNLLNKPLRVHLDPQQGTAVRIELAEKIPPIEPPKDSKYIKHMRIESKLLSAFWGRPMYLGATVLLPEGFDEHPTARYPLLVHHGHFEADWEFFATSAPPESHPGRLSREQYAYRFYQDWTTGRLPRMLIVSIQHANPYFDDSYAVNSANVGPYGDAITEELIPEVEKRFRGIGQPWARALEGGSTGGWEALAEQVFYPDFFNGAYSFCPDPVDFRAYELVNLYDDRNAFWNAGPFGTVPRAEMRAPTGQILATMEPAVRLEEVLGTHGRSTEQFGIWQAVFSPVGADGYPKPIWNPSTGAIDRTVAAYWKERYDIRYILERDLARLGPKLAGKIHFAVGDMDTWYLNNAVHLMQDFLESPKNPFRIADFEYSRGKPHCYMGGGDISNLESGGTLYQRIMPQIARHMTDSAPPGADMTWKY
;
A
#
# COMPACT_ATOMS: atom_id res chain seq x y z
N MET A 1 -3.11 -19.01 46.67
CA MET A 1 -2.60 -19.22 48.01
C MET A 1 -1.17 -18.71 47.96
N ILE A 2 -0.80 -17.65 48.59
CA ILE A 2 -0.91 -17.07 49.90
C ILE A 2 -0.96 -15.53 49.75
N CYS A 3 -1.83 -14.91 50.56
CA CYS A 3 -2.07 -13.48 50.72
C CYS A 3 -1.23 -12.83 51.81
N PHE A 4 -0.88 -11.54 51.64
CA PHE A 4 -0.93 -10.40 52.56
C PHE A 4 0.00 -10.37 53.81
N PRO A 5 0.24 -9.20 54.49
CA PRO A 5 -0.61 -8.00 54.51
C PRO A 5 0.05 -6.60 54.47
N CYS A 6 -0.81 -5.61 54.34
CA CYS A 6 -0.67 -4.19 54.67
C CYS A 6 -0.34 -3.90 56.13
N SER A 7 0.36 -2.78 56.43
CA SER A 7 0.09 -2.02 57.65
C SER A 7 0.25 -0.51 57.42
N ARG A 8 -0.78 0.20 57.88
CA ARG A 8 -0.89 1.66 58.06
C ARG A 8 -0.14 2.06 59.32
N ALA A 9 0.38 3.26 59.33
CA ALA A 9 0.28 4.13 60.52
C ALA A 9 0.40 5.60 60.12
N ALA A 10 -0.47 6.33 60.71
CA ALA A 10 -0.78 7.73 60.56
C ALA A 10 -0.06 8.59 61.63
N GLY A 11 0.05 9.88 61.28
CA GLY A 11 -0.22 10.94 62.25
C GLY A 11 0.99 11.73 62.81
N LEU A 12 1.09 12.98 62.56
CA LEU A 12 0.71 14.07 63.46
C LEU A 12 1.39 15.39 63.05
N LEU A 13 0.58 16.43 63.08
CA LEU A 13 0.77 17.87 63.02
C LEU A 13 1.82 18.43 64.00
N ASP A 14 2.54 19.50 63.67
CA ASP A 14 2.32 20.86 64.17
C ASP A 14 3.48 21.83 63.80
N SER A 15 3.23 22.88 63.21
CA SER A 15 3.17 24.33 63.35
C SER A 15 4.39 25.08 63.91
N PHE A 16 4.48 26.36 63.46
CA PHE A 16 5.30 27.53 63.88
C PHE A 16 6.70 27.59 63.26
N GLY A 17 7.13 28.70 62.68
CA GLY A 17 6.82 30.08 62.73
C GLY A 17 7.79 30.92 61.90
N ARG A 18 7.32 32.02 61.45
CA ARG A 18 8.00 33.10 60.68
C ARG A 18 9.30 33.59 61.31
N ARG A 19 10.30 33.94 60.48
CA ARG A 19 10.95 35.27 60.50
C ARG A 19 11.91 35.43 59.32
N SER A 20 11.67 36.50 58.57
CA SER A 20 12.50 37.10 57.54
C SER A 20 13.79 37.69 58.10
N ILE A 21 14.91 37.56 57.42
CA ILE A 21 15.95 38.60 57.36
C ILE A 21 16.63 38.49 55.98
N ALA A 22 16.59 39.61 55.28
CA ALA A 22 17.33 39.82 54.05
C ALA A 22 18.78 40.21 54.34
N PHE A 23 19.73 39.70 53.60
CA PHE A 23 20.98 40.38 53.34
C PHE A 23 21.43 40.12 51.89
N ALA A 24 21.50 41.20 51.18
CA ALA A 24 22.04 41.27 49.83
C ALA A 24 23.59 41.25 49.92
N SER A 25 24.18 40.47 49.07
CA SER A 25 25.59 40.65 48.68
C SER A 25 25.72 40.29 47.19
N CYS A 26 25.77 41.37 46.38
CA CYS A 26 26.19 41.29 45.00
C CYS A 26 27.65 40.86 44.92
N LEU A 27 27.89 39.72 44.27
CA LEU A 27 29.18 39.43 43.67
C LEU A 27 28.96 39.23 42.17
N LEU A 28 29.33 40.29 41.43
CA LEU A 28 29.44 40.29 39.98
C LEU A 28 30.57 39.33 39.56
N PHE A 29 30.24 38.13 39.13
CA PHE A 29 31.12 37.33 38.25
C PHE A 29 30.68 37.56 36.82
N GLY A 30 31.41 38.42 36.12
CA GLY A 30 31.33 38.56 34.66
C GLY A 30 31.79 37.26 33.99
N GLY A 31 30.83 36.38 33.74
CA GLY A 31 31.04 35.26 32.85
C GLY A 31 30.96 35.72 31.41
N PHE A 32 32.08 35.87 30.72
CA PHE A 32 32.12 35.97 29.27
C PHE A 32 31.49 34.67 28.72
N ALA A 33 30.22 34.72 28.35
CA ALA A 33 29.60 33.73 27.48
C ALA A 33 30.27 33.93 26.10
N VAL A 34 31.27 33.13 25.82
CA VAL A 34 31.74 32.93 24.44
C VAL A 34 30.58 32.25 23.72
N ALA A 35 29.84 33.05 22.98
CA ALA A 35 28.91 32.54 21.98
C ALA A 35 29.73 31.66 21.02
N ARG A 36 29.69 30.34 21.18
CA ARG A 36 30.13 29.42 20.14
C ARG A 36 29.20 29.62 18.97
N THR A 37 29.65 30.39 17.98
CA THR A 37 29.10 30.30 16.63
C THR A 37 29.05 28.82 16.25
N PRO A 38 27.90 28.29 15.83
CA PRO A 38 27.90 26.95 15.28
C PRO A 38 28.84 26.98 14.08
N THR A 39 29.98 26.32 14.20
CA THR A 39 30.83 26.03 13.06
C THR A 39 29.99 25.16 12.15
N SER A 40 29.50 25.75 11.04
CA SER A 40 28.94 24.97 9.95
C SER A 40 29.97 23.91 9.59
N LYS A 41 29.63 22.62 9.81
CA LYS A 41 30.43 21.52 9.26
C LYS A 41 30.64 21.83 7.78
N PRO A 42 31.87 21.74 7.26
CA PRO A 42 32.08 21.88 5.82
C PRO A 42 31.17 20.87 5.11
N ALA A 43 30.41 21.33 4.12
CA ALA A 43 29.54 20.47 3.34
C ALA A 43 30.35 19.26 2.82
N SER A 44 29.76 18.06 2.86
CA SER A 44 30.39 16.86 2.36
C SER A 44 30.89 17.11 0.95
N LYS A 45 32.13 16.72 0.71
CA LYS A 45 32.71 16.80 -0.62
C LYS A 45 32.40 15.55 -1.45
N LEU A 46 31.81 14.52 -0.85
CA LEU A 46 31.34 13.33 -1.56
C LEU A 46 30.15 13.70 -2.44
N ARG A 47 30.25 13.37 -3.72
CA ARG A 47 29.18 13.55 -4.69
C ARG A 47 29.21 12.49 -5.77
N PHE A 48 28.05 12.23 -6.36
CA PHE A 48 27.89 11.33 -7.50
C PHE A 48 27.49 12.16 -8.72
N GLU A 49 28.30 12.06 -9.79
CA GLU A 49 28.05 12.70 -11.08
C GLU A 49 27.45 11.64 -12.01
N ILE A 50 26.13 11.69 -12.21
CA ILE A 50 25.37 10.67 -12.95
C ILE A 50 25.02 11.22 -14.33
N SER A 51 25.27 10.43 -15.39
CA SER A 51 24.98 10.79 -16.77
C SER A 51 24.42 9.61 -17.56
N PHE A 52 23.85 9.87 -18.72
CA PHE A 52 23.52 8.86 -19.73
C PHE A 52 23.94 9.37 -21.12
N SER A 53 24.19 8.46 -22.06
CA SER A 53 24.66 8.81 -23.40
C SER A 53 23.52 8.90 -24.41
N GLU A 54 23.79 9.47 -25.60
CA GLU A 54 22.83 9.51 -26.72
C GLU A 54 22.44 8.13 -27.26
N SER A 55 23.25 7.09 -26.97
CA SER A 55 22.90 5.70 -27.32
C SER A 55 21.67 5.21 -26.54
N GLU A 56 21.46 5.70 -25.31
CA GLU A 56 20.33 5.32 -24.47
C GLU A 56 19.09 6.18 -24.78
N SER A 57 19.27 7.48 -24.95
CA SER A 57 18.21 8.38 -25.40
C SER A 57 18.81 9.60 -26.10
N ARG A 58 18.28 9.94 -27.29
CA ARG A 58 18.61 11.19 -28.00
C ARG A 58 17.78 12.37 -27.50
N GLN A 59 16.67 12.11 -26.79
CA GLN A 59 15.80 13.14 -26.23
C GLN A 59 16.13 13.37 -24.77
N PRO A 60 15.92 14.58 -24.26
CA PRO A 60 15.95 14.83 -22.82
C PRO A 60 14.96 13.91 -22.10
N LEU A 61 15.32 13.48 -20.89
CA LEU A 61 14.51 12.60 -20.06
C LEU A 61 13.99 13.36 -18.83
N ASP A 62 12.77 13.04 -18.45
CA ASP A 62 12.18 13.38 -17.16
C ASP A 62 12.14 12.13 -16.29
N GLY A 63 12.26 12.26 -14.98
CA GLY A 63 12.20 11.10 -14.11
C GLY A 63 12.71 11.36 -12.70
N HIS A 64 12.94 10.26 -12.00
CA HIS A 64 13.50 10.27 -10.67
C HIS A 64 14.70 9.34 -10.60
N ILE A 65 15.85 9.87 -10.18
CA ILE A 65 17.07 9.08 -9.99
C ILE A 65 17.08 8.53 -8.58
N LEU A 66 17.31 7.24 -8.46
CA LEU A 66 17.50 6.51 -7.21
C LEU A 66 18.93 5.98 -7.16
N LEU A 67 19.72 6.44 -6.20
CA LEU A 67 21.09 6.01 -5.95
C LEU A 67 21.11 5.07 -4.75
N GLY A 68 21.31 3.77 -4.99
CA GLY A 68 21.49 2.74 -3.95
C GLY A 68 22.95 2.53 -3.59
N ILE A 69 23.26 2.50 -2.30
CA ILE A 69 24.60 2.30 -1.75
C ILE A 69 24.54 1.18 -0.71
N SER A 70 25.25 0.08 -0.92
CA SER A 70 25.21 -1.11 -0.06
C SER A 70 26.59 -1.68 0.21
N THR A 71 26.79 -2.29 1.37
CA THR A 71 27.95 -3.11 1.68
C THR A 71 27.75 -4.58 1.30
N ASP A 72 26.50 -4.99 1.01
CA ASP A 72 26.16 -6.37 0.65
C ASP A 72 26.29 -6.60 -0.86
N ALA A 73 27.08 -7.61 -1.24
CA ALA A 73 27.30 -8.04 -2.62
C ALA A 73 26.37 -9.16 -3.07
N SER A 74 25.47 -9.64 -2.21
CA SER A 74 24.64 -10.83 -2.50
C SER A 74 23.57 -10.57 -3.56
N SER A 75 23.15 -9.30 -3.71
CA SER A 75 22.23 -8.84 -4.75
C SER A 75 22.58 -7.41 -5.19
N GLU A 76 21.98 -6.96 -6.29
CA GLU A 76 22.16 -5.58 -6.75
C GLU A 76 21.58 -4.59 -5.74
N PRO A 77 22.22 -3.42 -5.48
CA PRO A 77 21.72 -2.42 -4.53
C PRO A 77 20.27 -2.05 -4.73
N ARG A 78 19.77 -1.95 -5.97
CA ARG A 78 18.37 -1.62 -6.28
C ARG A 78 17.34 -2.58 -5.70
N PHE A 79 17.74 -3.77 -5.24
CA PHE A 79 16.88 -4.77 -4.61
C PHE A 79 17.02 -4.84 -3.09
N GLN A 80 17.80 -3.94 -2.49
CA GLN A 80 18.14 -3.99 -1.07
C GLN A 80 17.46 -2.88 -0.24
N LEU A 81 16.50 -2.17 -0.82
CA LEU A 81 15.65 -1.26 -0.06
C LEU A 81 14.69 -2.04 0.84
N ARG A 82 14.52 -1.59 2.08
CA ARG A 82 13.61 -2.18 3.07
C ARG A 82 12.95 -1.07 3.90
N GLU A 83 11.73 -1.29 4.34
CA GLU A 83 11.02 -0.40 5.27
C GLU A 83 11.71 -0.34 6.63
N GLU A 84 12.24 -1.47 7.10
CA GLU A 84 13.04 -1.52 8.33
C GLU A 84 14.42 -0.90 8.11
N GLU A 85 14.65 0.30 8.66
CA GLU A 85 15.90 1.07 8.51
C GLU A 85 17.17 0.23 8.77
N ALA A 86 17.15 -0.64 9.78
CA ALA A 86 18.31 -1.44 10.20
C ALA A 86 18.74 -2.49 9.15
N SER A 87 17.84 -2.91 8.28
CA SER A 87 18.07 -3.94 7.26
C SER A 87 18.16 -3.37 5.84
N SER A 88 17.89 -2.07 5.66
CA SER A 88 17.88 -1.41 4.36
C SER A 88 19.28 -0.98 3.92
N ALA A 89 19.56 -1.10 2.62
CA ALA A 89 20.64 -0.36 2.00
C ALA A 89 20.33 1.14 2.01
N GLN A 90 21.35 1.97 1.82
CA GLN A 90 21.20 3.41 1.76
C GLN A 90 20.75 3.85 0.37
N PHE A 91 19.71 4.71 0.32
CA PHE A 91 19.20 5.31 -0.92
C PHE A 91 19.18 6.83 -0.86
N PHE A 92 19.37 7.46 -2.02
CA PHE A 92 19.21 8.89 -2.23
C PHE A 92 18.36 9.13 -3.48
N GLY A 93 17.38 10.01 -3.40
CA GLY A 93 16.45 10.34 -4.48
C GLY A 93 16.70 11.76 -5.03
N LEU A 94 16.55 11.92 -6.35
CA LEU A 94 16.63 13.22 -7.03
C LEU A 94 15.73 13.27 -8.25
N ASP A 95 14.79 14.23 -8.28
CA ASP A 95 13.98 14.51 -9.48
C ASP A 95 14.84 15.15 -10.58
N VAL A 96 14.61 14.74 -11.82
CA VAL A 96 15.23 15.34 -13.02
C VAL A 96 14.16 15.75 -14.02
N ASP A 97 14.36 16.92 -14.62
CA ASP A 97 13.43 17.53 -15.57
C ASP A 97 14.19 18.01 -16.81
N GLY A 98 13.82 17.49 -17.99
CA GLY A 98 14.49 17.80 -19.25
C GLY A 98 16.00 17.47 -19.25
N TRP A 99 16.39 16.42 -18.56
CA TRP A 99 17.78 16.00 -18.43
C TRP A 99 18.36 15.55 -19.77
N LYS A 100 19.37 16.29 -20.27
CA LYS A 100 19.95 16.07 -21.60
C LYS A 100 21.00 14.95 -21.59
N PRO A 101 21.08 14.13 -22.66
CA PRO A 101 22.16 13.16 -22.84
C PRO A 101 23.52 13.85 -22.79
N GLY A 102 24.52 13.16 -22.22
CA GLY A 102 25.88 13.65 -22.03
C GLY A 102 26.06 14.70 -20.94
N SER A 103 24.99 15.26 -20.37
CA SER A 103 25.10 16.15 -19.21
C SER A 103 25.07 15.33 -17.91
N ALA A 104 25.82 15.78 -16.90
CA ALA A 104 25.77 15.15 -15.58
C ALA A 104 24.79 15.88 -14.66
N VAL A 105 24.04 15.11 -13.87
CA VAL A 105 23.35 15.58 -12.66
C VAL A 105 24.11 15.13 -11.44
N VAL A 106 23.99 15.88 -10.35
CA VAL A 106 24.80 15.67 -9.14
C VAL A 106 23.90 15.29 -7.98
N ILE A 107 24.16 14.15 -7.37
CA ILE A 107 23.65 13.77 -6.05
C ILE A 107 24.74 14.08 -5.03
N ASP A 108 24.44 14.96 -4.10
CA ASP A 108 25.32 15.38 -3.01
C ASP A 108 24.59 15.37 -1.66
N SER A 109 25.15 16.04 -0.66
CA SER A 109 24.58 16.08 0.69
C SER A 109 23.19 16.76 0.81
N THR A 110 22.70 17.39 -0.26
CA THR A 110 21.39 18.04 -0.31
C THR A 110 20.28 17.12 -0.80
N ALA A 111 20.62 15.96 -1.38
CA ALA A 111 19.65 14.98 -1.83
C ALA A 111 18.94 14.31 -0.63
N LEU A 112 17.65 14.00 -0.82
CA LEU A 112 16.88 13.24 0.16
C LEU A 112 17.45 11.84 0.32
N GLY A 113 17.63 11.39 1.57
CA GLY A 113 18.21 10.09 1.86
C GLY A 113 17.41 9.25 2.85
N TYR A 114 17.51 7.92 2.70
CA TYR A 114 16.94 6.91 3.58
C TYR A 114 17.84 5.66 3.61
N PRO A 115 18.08 5.00 4.76
CA PRO A 115 17.77 5.43 6.14
C PRO A 115 18.51 6.68 6.62
N LEU A 116 19.75 6.91 6.16
CA LEU A 116 20.50 8.12 6.49
C LEU A 116 19.95 9.31 5.72
N ALA A 117 19.72 10.40 6.40
CA ALA A 117 19.13 11.59 5.78
C ALA A 117 20.08 12.33 4.82
N SER A 118 21.40 12.14 4.93
CA SER A 118 22.39 12.82 4.11
C SER A 118 23.63 11.96 3.85
N LEU A 119 24.26 12.14 2.69
CA LEU A 119 25.56 11.54 2.36
C LEU A 119 26.67 11.85 3.37
N GLU A 120 26.56 12.95 4.12
CA GLU A 120 27.52 13.30 5.18
C GLU A 120 27.55 12.30 6.33
N GLN A 121 26.47 11.56 6.53
CA GLN A 121 26.32 10.57 7.60
C GLN A 121 26.84 9.19 7.21
N LEU A 122 27.17 8.99 5.92
CA LEU A 122 27.64 7.70 5.43
C LEU A 122 29.01 7.37 6.08
N PRO A 123 29.18 6.19 6.70
CA PRO A 123 30.49 5.76 7.20
C PRO A 123 31.51 5.63 6.05
N ALA A 124 32.79 5.95 6.31
CA ALA A 124 33.84 5.65 5.36
C ALA A 124 33.99 4.13 5.18
N GLY A 125 34.05 3.64 3.95
CA GLY A 125 34.12 2.21 3.67
C GLY A 125 34.02 1.85 2.19
N ASP A 126 34.06 0.55 1.92
CA ASP A 126 33.88 -0.01 0.58
C ASP A 126 32.41 -0.35 0.36
N TYR A 127 31.85 0.11 -0.76
CA TYR A 127 30.45 -0.03 -1.11
C TYR A 127 30.25 -0.51 -2.54
N TYR A 128 29.09 -1.09 -2.78
CA TYR A 128 28.51 -1.29 -4.10
C TYR A 128 27.49 -0.19 -4.35
N VAL A 129 27.63 0.52 -5.47
CA VAL A 129 26.82 1.69 -5.82
C VAL A 129 26.11 1.44 -7.13
N GLN A 130 24.81 1.69 -7.16
CA GLN A 130 23.97 1.56 -8.35
C GLN A 130 22.98 2.71 -8.41
N ALA A 131 22.86 3.34 -9.58
CA ALA A 131 21.85 4.33 -9.86
C ALA A 131 20.82 3.76 -10.85
N VAL A 132 19.55 4.10 -10.63
CA VAL A 132 18.43 3.80 -11.52
C VAL A 132 17.70 5.10 -11.82
N LEU A 133 17.42 5.38 -13.09
CA LEU A 133 16.48 6.43 -13.51
C LEU A 133 15.11 5.80 -13.72
N ASN A 134 14.17 6.10 -12.84
CA ASN A 134 12.75 5.84 -13.07
C ASN A 134 12.21 6.91 -14.01
N ILE A 135 11.99 6.53 -15.28
CA ILE A 135 11.62 7.47 -16.35
C ILE A 135 10.16 7.87 -16.22
N TYR A 136 9.90 9.19 -16.32
CA TYR A 136 8.56 9.74 -16.32
C TYR A 136 8.14 10.16 -17.73
N GLU A 137 6.83 10.12 -17.98
CA GLU A 137 6.19 10.68 -19.17
C GLU A 137 5.25 11.81 -18.77
N THR A 138 5.01 12.72 -19.69
CA THR A 138 4.00 13.78 -19.51
C THR A 138 2.60 13.24 -19.79
N PHE A 139 1.70 13.44 -18.85
CA PHE A 139 0.26 13.18 -18.97
C PHE A 139 -0.48 14.50 -19.03
N GLU A 140 -1.40 14.61 -20.00
CA GLU A 140 -2.25 15.78 -20.19
C GLU A 140 -3.68 15.41 -19.76
N ARG A 141 -4.00 15.65 -18.49
CA ARG A 141 -5.28 15.25 -17.93
C ARG A 141 -6.45 16.08 -18.45
N ALA A 142 -7.64 15.49 -18.45
CA ALA A 142 -8.88 16.17 -18.89
C ALA A 142 -9.23 17.43 -18.09
N ASP A 143 -8.74 17.56 -16.87
CA ASP A 143 -8.89 18.76 -16.04
C ASP A 143 -7.94 19.92 -16.41
N GLY A 144 -7.12 19.73 -17.46
CA GLY A 144 -6.16 20.72 -17.97
C GLY A 144 -4.79 20.71 -17.31
N HIS A 145 -4.54 19.87 -16.32
CA HIS A 145 -3.23 19.77 -15.72
C HIS A 145 -2.28 18.88 -16.53
N ARG A 146 -1.01 19.26 -16.53
CA ARG A 146 0.10 18.47 -17.07
C ARG A 146 0.96 17.97 -15.93
N VAL A 147 1.09 16.66 -15.82
CA VAL A 147 1.87 16.01 -14.75
C VAL A 147 2.88 15.04 -15.34
N LYS A 148 4.03 14.89 -14.70
CA LYS A 148 5.09 13.96 -15.09
C LYS A 148 5.08 12.79 -14.14
N LEU A 149 4.76 11.61 -14.65
CA LEU A 149 4.53 10.39 -13.88
C LEU A 149 5.20 9.20 -14.54
N PRO A 150 5.59 8.16 -13.78
CA PRO A 150 6.06 6.91 -14.34
C PRO A 150 4.90 6.22 -15.09
N PRO A 151 5.03 5.96 -16.40
CA PRO A 151 3.96 5.30 -17.13
C PRO A 151 3.80 3.85 -16.65
N ASP A 152 2.57 3.33 -16.69
CA ASP A 152 2.29 1.92 -16.53
C ASP A 152 1.54 1.40 -17.75
N ARG A 153 2.07 0.38 -18.41
CA ARG A 153 1.49 -0.24 -19.61
C ARG A 153 1.01 -1.67 -19.34
N GLY A 154 0.99 -2.08 -18.04
CA GLY A 154 0.68 -3.41 -17.55
C GLY A 154 1.88 -4.13 -16.91
N GLU A 155 3.03 -3.44 -16.79
CA GLU A 155 4.23 -3.96 -16.14
C GLU A 155 4.29 -3.73 -14.63
N GLY A 156 3.38 -2.92 -14.10
CA GLY A 156 3.39 -2.47 -12.70
C GLY A 156 4.35 -1.31 -12.44
N GLN A 157 4.39 -0.83 -11.18
CA GLN A 157 5.14 0.36 -10.78
C GLN A 157 6.44 0.05 -10.01
N LYS A 158 6.93 -1.20 -10.03
CA LYS A 158 8.20 -1.55 -9.38
C LYS A 158 9.39 -0.91 -10.09
N TRP A 159 9.76 0.30 -9.68
CA TRP A 159 10.79 1.13 -10.30
C TRP A 159 12.12 0.40 -10.57
N ASN A 160 12.50 -0.53 -9.68
CA ASN A 160 13.75 -1.31 -9.76
C ASN A 160 13.71 -2.44 -10.81
N GLN A 161 12.56 -2.74 -11.38
CA GLN A 161 12.35 -3.77 -12.41
C GLN A 161 11.60 -3.24 -13.63
N LYS A 162 11.19 -1.97 -13.61
CA LYS A 162 10.34 -1.37 -14.64
C LYS A 162 11.03 -1.32 -15.98
N PRO A 163 10.45 -1.91 -17.04
CA PRO A 163 11.00 -1.90 -18.38
C PRO A 163 11.28 -0.48 -18.91
N GLY A 164 12.43 -0.33 -19.51
CA GLY A 164 12.86 0.95 -20.10
C GLY A 164 13.59 1.87 -19.14
N ASN A 165 13.54 1.67 -17.83
CA ASN A 165 14.34 2.41 -16.87
C ASN A 165 15.83 2.19 -17.13
N LEU A 166 16.62 3.26 -16.97
CA LEU A 166 18.08 3.23 -17.18
C LEU A 166 18.79 2.95 -15.87
N LEU A 167 19.89 2.21 -15.94
CA LEU A 167 20.72 1.87 -14.77
C LEU A 167 22.18 1.67 -15.16
N ASN A 168 23.05 1.61 -14.15
CA ASN A 168 24.41 1.09 -14.30
C ASN A 168 24.55 -0.29 -13.64
N LYS A 169 25.55 -1.07 -14.03
CA LYS A 169 26.01 -2.23 -13.24
C LYS A 169 26.55 -1.77 -11.90
N PRO A 170 26.33 -2.54 -10.81
CA PRO A 170 26.88 -2.20 -9.51
C PRO A 170 28.38 -1.89 -9.57
N LEU A 171 28.77 -0.72 -9.09
CA LEU A 171 30.15 -0.26 -9.05
C LEU A 171 30.71 -0.41 -7.63
N ARG A 172 31.80 -1.19 -7.46
CA ARG A 172 32.51 -1.22 -6.18
C ARG A 172 33.42 0.01 -6.06
N VAL A 173 33.27 0.76 -4.96
CA VAL A 173 33.99 2.01 -4.73
C VAL A 173 34.24 2.25 -3.24
N HIS A 174 35.41 2.82 -2.90
CA HIS A 174 35.66 3.32 -1.55
C HIS A 174 35.07 4.73 -1.41
N LEU A 175 34.20 4.93 -0.44
CA LEU A 175 33.54 6.20 -0.15
C LEU A 175 34.01 6.74 1.19
N ASP A 176 34.38 8.03 1.22
CA ASP A 176 34.69 8.77 2.44
C ASP A 176 34.15 10.20 2.33
N PRO A 177 33.04 10.50 3.04
CA PRO A 177 32.43 11.83 3.03
C PRO A 177 33.37 12.97 3.45
N GLN A 178 34.42 12.66 4.20
CA GLN A 178 35.36 13.67 4.70
C GLN A 178 36.49 14.01 3.67
N GLN A 179 36.81 13.07 2.77
CA GLN A 179 37.93 13.23 1.82
C GLN A 179 37.52 13.84 0.48
N GLY A 180 36.22 13.91 0.18
CA GLY A 180 35.73 14.59 -1.03
C GLY A 180 35.96 13.81 -2.32
N THR A 181 35.29 12.70 -2.48
CA THR A 181 35.31 11.89 -3.69
C THR A 181 34.20 12.28 -4.66
N ALA A 182 34.53 12.50 -5.93
CA ALA A 182 33.53 12.55 -7.01
C ALA A 182 33.48 11.18 -7.70
N VAL A 183 32.34 10.51 -7.59
CA VAL A 183 32.09 9.22 -8.24
C VAL A 183 31.29 9.46 -9.52
N ARG A 184 31.81 9.02 -10.67
CA ARG A 184 31.10 9.14 -11.95
C ARG A 184 30.38 7.84 -12.26
N ILE A 185 29.11 7.99 -12.64
CA ILE A 185 28.21 6.88 -12.98
C ILE A 185 27.59 7.20 -14.35
N GLU A 186 27.70 6.26 -15.27
CA GLU A 186 26.98 6.30 -16.54
C GLU A 186 25.87 5.26 -16.52
N LEU A 187 24.63 5.69 -16.78
CA LEU A 187 23.49 4.80 -16.96
C LEU A 187 23.54 4.25 -18.38
N ALA A 188 24.17 3.09 -18.55
CA ALA A 188 24.48 2.48 -19.84
C ALA A 188 23.69 1.18 -20.10
N GLU A 189 22.77 0.85 -19.21
CA GLU A 189 21.91 -0.32 -19.35
C GLU A 189 20.44 0.07 -19.23
N LYS A 190 19.58 -0.73 -19.87
CA LYS A 190 18.12 -0.55 -19.84
C LYS A 190 17.46 -1.82 -19.33
N ILE A 191 16.51 -1.67 -18.43
CA ILE A 191 15.72 -2.82 -17.96
C ILE A 191 14.90 -3.38 -19.13
N PRO A 192 15.02 -4.70 -19.40
CA PRO A 192 14.36 -5.32 -20.55
C PRO A 192 12.83 -5.38 -20.38
N PRO A 193 12.07 -5.54 -21.48
CA PRO A 193 10.63 -5.79 -21.43
C PRO A 193 10.30 -7.06 -20.64
N ILE A 194 9.14 -7.06 -19.97
CA ILE A 194 8.56 -8.25 -19.33
C ILE A 194 7.81 -9.05 -20.40
N GLU A 195 8.04 -10.36 -20.44
CA GLU A 195 7.28 -11.25 -21.31
C GLU A 195 5.80 -11.29 -20.85
N PRO A 196 4.83 -11.12 -21.76
CA PRO A 196 3.43 -11.26 -21.40
C PRO A 196 3.11 -12.65 -20.86
N PRO A 197 2.23 -12.75 -19.85
CA PRO A 197 1.80 -14.04 -19.34
C PRO A 197 1.07 -14.85 -20.42
N LYS A 198 1.15 -16.20 -20.36
CA LYS A 198 0.56 -17.09 -21.35
C LYS A 198 -0.71 -17.73 -20.80
N ASP A 199 -1.72 -17.79 -21.64
CA ASP A 199 -2.93 -18.53 -21.33
C ASP A 199 -2.66 -20.02 -21.10
N SER A 200 -3.32 -20.60 -20.11
CA SER A 200 -3.38 -22.04 -19.87
C SER A 200 -4.82 -22.58 -20.08
N LYS A 201 -5.07 -23.86 -19.74
CA LYS A 201 -6.42 -24.41 -19.72
C LYS A 201 -7.34 -23.58 -18.83
N TYR A 202 -6.88 -23.28 -17.61
CA TYR A 202 -7.70 -22.66 -16.57
C TYR A 202 -7.48 -21.14 -16.44
N ILE A 203 -6.29 -20.64 -16.73
CA ILE A 203 -5.94 -19.22 -16.56
C ILE A 203 -5.98 -18.53 -17.92
N LYS A 204 -6.76 -17.45 -17.99
CA LYS A 204 -6.89 -16.59 -19.18
C LYS A 204 -6.56 -15.16 -18.84
N HIS A 205 -5.89 -14.48 -19.77
CA HIS A 205 -5.54 -13.08 -19.63
C HIS A 205 -6.36 -12.25 -20.61
N MET A 206 -6.78 -11.09 -20.18
CA MET A 206 -7.43 -10.13 -21.06
C MET A 206 -6.97 -8.71 -20.73
N ARG A 207 -7.07 -7.87 -21.77
CA ARG A 207 -6.81 -6.43 -21.67
C ARG A 207 -7.80 -5.71 -22.56
N ILE A 208 -8.36 -4.64 -22.04
CA ILE A 208 -9.28 -3.75 -22.78
C ILE A 208 -8.78 -2.32 -22.69
N GLU A 209 -9.02 -1.52 -23.71
CA GLU A 209 -8.87 -0.08 -23.63
C GLU A 209 -10.09 0.49 -22.91
N SER A 210 -9.86 1.19 -21.80
CA SER A 210 -10.90 1.88 -21.04
C SER A 210 -11.15 3.25 -21.68
N LYS A 211 -12.39 3.51 -22.09
CA LYS A 211 -12.79 4.82 -22.64
C LYS A 211 -12.83 5.89 -21.53
N LEU A 212 -13.30 5.52 -20.35
CA LEU A 212 -13.40 6.43 -19.21
C LEU A 212 -12.02 6.89 -18.77
N LEU A 213 -11.07 5.96 -18.60
CA LEU A 213 -9.71 6.28 -18.19
C LEU A 213 -8.93 6.99 -19.29
N SER A 214 -9.11 6.59 -20.55
CA SER A 214 -8.45 7.25 -21.68
C SER A 214 -8.91 8.71 -21.83
N ALA A 215 -10.20 8.99 -21.60
CA ALA A 215 -10.72 10.35 -21.56
C ALA A 215 -10.12 11.18 -20.42
N PHE A 216 -9.96 10.59 -19.23
CA PHE A 216 -9.38 11.28 -18.09
C PHE A 216 -7.90 11.61 -18.28
N TRP A 217 -7.10 10.63 -18.77
CA TRP A 217 -5.65 10.76 -18.92
C TRP A 217 -5.19 11.39 -20.25
N GLY A 218 -6.13 11.67 -21.19
CA GLY A 218 -5.83 12.25 -22.50
C GLY A 218 -5.00 11.34 -23.41
N ARG A 219 -4.96 10.04 -23.13
CA ARG A 219 -4.20 9.02 -23.86
C ARG A 219 -4.81 7.62 -23.66
N PRO A 220 -4.54 6.64 -24.56
CA PRO A 220 -5.03 5.28 -24.35
C PRO A 220 -4.60 4.71 -23.00
N MET A 221 -5.58 4.33 -22.19
CA MET A 221 -5.42 3.66 -20.90
C MET A 221 -6.15 2.32 -20.92
N TYR A 222 -5.62 1.35 -20.18
CA TYR A 222 -6.07 -0.02 -20.27
C TYR A 222 -6.41 -0.57 -18.89
N LEU A 223 -7.41 -1.46 -18.88
CA LEU A 223 -7.69 -2.36 -17.77
C LEU A 223 -7.40 -3.79 -18.21
N GLY A 224 -6.95 -4.61 -17.31
CA GLY A 224 -6.68 -6.02 -17.55
C GLY A 224 -7.38 -6.92 -16.55
N ALA A 225 -7.35 -8.21 -16.82
CA ALA A 225 -7.79 -9.23 -15.87
C ALA A 225 -7.09 -10.56 -16.13
N THR A 226 -6.76 -11.23 -15.04
CA THR A 226 -6.42 -12.65 -15.03
C THR A 226 -7.65 -13.41 -14.54
N VAL A 227 -8.17 -14.32 -15.36
CA VAL A 227 -9.43 -15.03 -15.14
C VAL A 227 -9.15 -16.50 -14.92
N LEU A 228 -9.51 -17.04 -13.75
CA LEU A 228 -9.48 -18.47 -13.46
C LEU A 228 -10.82 -19.10 -13.83
N LEU A 229 -10.78 -20.01 -14.82
CA LEU A 229 -11.95 -20.72 -15.33
C LEU A 229 -12.25 -21.95 -14.49
N PRO A 230 -13.53 -22.27 -14.20
CA PRO A 230 -13.90 -23.47 -13.45
C PRO A 230 -13.68 -24.75 -14.26
N GLU A 231 -13.50 -25.85 -13.55
CA GLU A 231 -13.47 -27.19 -14.17
C GLU A 231 -14.78 -27.47 -14.93
N GLY A 232 -14.64 -28.08 -16.10
CA GLY A 232 -15.76 -28.36 -16.99
C GLY A 232 -16.22 -27.16 -17.84
N PHE A 233 -15.45 -26.06 -17.85
CA PHE A 233 -15.82 -24.87 -18.60
C PHE A 233 -16.03 -25.15 -20.09
N ASP A 234 -15.14 -25.90 -20.73
CA ASP A 234 -15.24 -26.21 -22.17
C ASP A 234 -16.27 -27.32 -22.44
N GLU A 235 -16.45 -28.25 -21.52
CA GLU A 235 -17.36 -29.38 -21.62
C GLU A 235 -18.85 -28.95 -21.46
N HIS A 236 -19.10 -27.80 -20.81
CA HIS A 236 -20.43 -27.25 -20.58
C HIS A 236 -20.60 -25.86 -21.24
N PRO A 237 -20.63 -25.77 -22.57
CA PRO A 237 -20.57 -24.51 -23.31
C PRO A 237 -21.78 -23.57 -23.09
N THR A 238 -22.90 -24.09 -22.57
CA THR A 238 -24.09 -23.31 -22.28
C THR A 238 -24.18 -22.85 -20.82
N ALA A 239 -23.32 -23.35 -19.94
CA ALA A 239 -23.28 -22.97 -18.54
C ALA A 239 -22.82 -21.51 -18.40
N ARG A 240 -23.43 -20.80 -17.46
CA ARG A 240 -23.05 -19.44 -17.06
C ARG A 240 -22.64 -19.46 -15.59
N TYR A 241 -21.66 -18.64 -15.25
CA TYR A 241 -20.96 -18.73 -13.98
C TYR A 241 -21.13 -17.47 -13.13
N PRO A 242 -21.27 -17.60 -11.81
CA PRO A 242 -21.11 -16.48 -10.91
C PRO A 242 -19.66 -15.96 -10.94
N LEU A 243 -19.47 -14.71 -10.52
CA LEU A 243 -18.22 -14.01 -10.52
C LEU A 243 -17.76 -13.72 -9.09
N LEU A 244 -16.53 -14.10 -8.76
CA LEU A 244 -15.78 -13.64 -7.61
C LEU A 244 -14.65 -12.73 -8.09
N VAL A 245 -14.68 -11.47 -7.68
CA VAL A 245 -13.61 -10.51 -7.97
C VAL A 245 -12.62 -10.55 -6.83
N HIS A 246 -11.39 -10.87 -7.15
CA HIS A 246 -10.24 -10.80 -6.27
C HIS A 246 -9.56 -9.44 -6.42
N HIS A 247 -9.51 -8.68 -5.33
CA HIS A 247 -8.82 -7.42 -5.21
C HIS A 247 -7.50 -7.56 -4.47
N GLY A 248 -6.54 -6.73 -4.83
CA GLY A 248 -5.19 -6.65 -4.28
C GLY A 248 -4.21 -6.21 -5.33
N HIS A 249 -2.93 -6.23 -5.00
CA HIS A 249 -1.89 -5.98 -5.99
C HIS A 249 -1.97 -7.00 -7.11
N PHE A 250 -2.00 -6.53 -8.35
CA PHE A 250 -2.21 -7.38 -9.51
C PHE A 250 -1.13 -8.46 -9.63
N GLU A 251 -1.59 -9.69 -9.79
CA GLU A 251 -0.77 -10.85 -10.10
C GLU A 251 -1.06 -11.33 -11.53
N ALA A 252 -0.05 -11.28 -12.39
CA ALA A 252 -0.19 -11.77 -13.76
C ALA A 252 -0.43 -13.29 -13.81
N ASP A 253 0.19 -14.01 -12.88
CA ASP A 253 -0.02 -15.45 -12.67
C ASP A 253 -0.69 -15.66 -11.30
N TRP A 254 -1.65 -16.59 -11.24
CA TRP A 254 -2.25 -16.99 -9.97
C TRP A 254 -1.23 -17.75 -9.11
N GLU A 255 -0.54 -17.06 -8.21
CA GLU A 255 0.42 -17.68 -7.26
C GLU A 255 -0.21 -18.80 -6.42
N PHE A 256 -1.54 -18.75 -6.24
CA PHE A 256 -2.31 -19.73 -5.48
C PHE A 256 -2.79 -20.92 -6.32
N PHE A 257 -2.36 -21.06 -7.57
CA PHE A 257 -2.82 -22.08 -8.49
C PHE A 257 -1.64 -22.81 -9.15
N ALA A 258 -0.99 -23.72 -8.40
CA ALA A 258 0.15 -24.49 -8.90
C ALA A 258 -0.30 -25.82 -9.50
N THR A 259 -0.01 -26.05 -10.79
CA THR A 259 -0.44 -27.25 -11.53
C THR A 259 0.44 -28.49 -11.29
N SER A 260 1.57 -28.33 -10.61
CA SER A 260 2.50 -29.40 -10.28
C SER A 260 2.74 -29.49 -8.77
N ALA A 261 2.91 -30.72 -8.27
CA ALA A 261 3.25 -30.93 -6.87
C ALA A 261 4.65 -30.39 -6.58
N PRO A 262 4.81 -29.49 -5.61
CA PRO A 262 6.13 -29.02 -5.18
C PRO A 262 6.85 -30.13 -4.39
N PRO A 263 8.20 -30.08 -4.29
CA PRO A 263 8.93 -30.96 -3.41
C PRO A 263 8.46 -30.85 -1.95
N GLU A 264 8.48 -31.96 -1.20
CA GLU A 264 8.18 -31.91 0.23
C GLU A 264 9.22 -31.05 0.95
N SER A 265 8.76 -30.00 1.64
CA SER A 265 9.67 -29.05 2.26
C SER A 265 9.97 -29.35 3.73
N HIS A 266 9.01 -29.59 4.58
CA HIS A 266 9.25 -29.87 6.01
C HIS A 266 8.13 -30.76 6.57
N PRO A 267 8.43 -31.77 7.40
CA PRO A 267 7.39 -32.59 8.02
C PRO A 267 6.43 -31.75 8.87
N GLY A 268 5.14 -31.83 8.57
CA GLY A 268 4.08 -31.21 9.38
C GLY A 268 3.73 -29.77 9.07
N ARG A 269 4.41 -29.12 8.11
CA ARG A 269 4.06 -27.76 7.67
C ARG A 269 4.08 -27.66 6.15
N LEU A 270 2.96 -27.22 5.56
CA LEU A 270 2.88 -27.01 4.13
C LEU A 270 3.54 -25.70 3.72
N SER A 271 4.22 -25.69 2.58
CA SER A 271 4.67 -24.47 1.94
C SER A 271 3.53 -23.77 1.20
N ARG A 272 3.75 -22.51 0.79
CA ARG A 272 2.80 -21.73 -0.02
C ARG A 272 2.46 -22.49 -1.31
N GLU A 273 3.46 -23.07 -1.95
CA GLU A 273 3.30 -23.83 -3.20
C GLU A 273 2.52 -25.13 -2.98
N GLN A 274 2.64 -25.77 -1.81
CA GLN A 274 1.84 -26.95 -1.47
C GLN A 274 0.37 -26.59 -1.26
N TYR A 275 0.06 -25.44 -0.68
CA TYR A 275 -1.32 -24.93 -0.60
C TYR A 275 -1.87 -24.60 -1.98
N ALA A 276 -1.08 -23.94 -2.84
CA ALA A 276 -1.46 -23.63 -4.22
C ALA A 276 -1.76 -24.91 -5.03
N TYR A 277 -0.97 -25.97 -4.84
CA TYR A 277 -1.22 -27.26 -5.48
C TYR A 277 -2.49 -27.94 -4.95
N ARG A 278 -2.77 -27.87 -3.65
CA ARG A 278 -4.03 -28.37 -3.09
C ARG A 278 -5.24 -27.62 -3.64
N PHE A 279 -5.15 -26.31 -3.75
CA PHE A 279 -6.21 -25.52 -4.37
C PHE A 279 -6.45 -25.97 -5.83
N TYR A 280 -5.39 -26.15 -6.61
CA TYR A 280 -5.49 -26.71 -7.97
C TYR A 280 -6.21 -28.08 -7.97
N GLN A 281 -5.86 -28.98 -7.05
CA GLN A 281 -6.51 -30.29 -6.95
C GLN A 281 -8.01 -30.17 -6.60
N ASP A 282 -8.37 -29.32 -5.66
CA ASP A 282 -9.77 -29.13 -5.27
C ASP A 282 -10.58 -28.44 -6.37
N TRP A 283 -9.96 -27.49 -7.09
CA TRP A 283 -10.55 -26.83 -8.24
C TRP A 283 -10.86 -27.80 -9.38
N THR A 284 -9.88 -28.62 -9.74
CA THR A 284 -9.97 -29.52 -10.89
C THR A 284 -10.73 -30.83 -10.61
N THR A 285 -11.05 -31.12 -9.36
CA THR A 285 -11.87 -32.30 -8.98
C THR A 285 -13.34 -31.95 -8.69
N GLY A 286 -13.73 -30.70 -8.87
CA GLY A 286 -15.10 -30.24 -8.63
C GLY A 286 -15.49 -30.20 -7.15
N ARG A 287 -14.54 -30.14 -6.22
CA ARG A 287 -14.80 -30.00 -4.79
C ARG A 287 -15.23 -28.60 -4.41
N LEU A 288 -14.86 -27.62 -5.22
CA LEU A 288 -15.24 -26.23 -5.02
C LEU A 288 -16.41 -25.83 -5.92
N PRO A 289 -17.25 -24.88 -5.50
CA PRO A 289 -18.29 -24.31 -6.36
C PRO A 289 -17.68 -23.75 -7.64
N ARG A 290 -18.34 -23.99 -8.77
CA ARG A 290 -17.88 -23.47 -10.07
C ARG A 290 -18.22 -22.00 -10.19
N MET A 291 -17.21 -21.15 -10.30
CA MET A 291 -17.35 -19.71 -10.56
C MET A 291 -16.13 -19.21 -11.34
N LEU A 292 -16.25 -18.06 -11.92
CA LEU A 292 -15.10 -17.31 -12.42
C LEU A 292 -14.44 -16.62 -11.22
N ILE A 293 -13.12 -16.75 -11.08
CA ILE A 293 -12.36 -15.88 -10.17
C ILE A 293 -11.53 -14.94 -11.03
N VAL A 294 -11.60 -13.64 -10.73
CA VAL A 294 -11.00 -12.60 -11.57
C VAL A 294 -10.13 -11.71 -10.73
N SER A 295 -8.81 -11.72 -10.99
CA SER A 295 -7.90 -10.70 -10.48
C SER A 295 -7.85 -9.53 -11.46
N ILE A 296 -8.11 -8.33 -10.98
CA ILE A 296 -8.21 -7.13 -11.80
C ILE A 296 -6.85 -6.45 -11.91
N GLN A 297 -6.43 -6.12 -13.15
CA GLN A 297 -5.30 -5.24 -13.41
C GLN A 297 -5.83 -3.83 -13.67
N HIS A 298 -5.67 -2.95 -12.70
CA HIS A 298 -6.14 -1.57 -12.74
C HIS A 298 -5.01 -0.56 -12.46
N ALA A 299 -3.87 -0.85 -13.06
CA ALA A 299 -2.66 -0.05 -12.97
C ALA A 299 -2.87 1.41 -13.39
N ASN A 300 -2.19 2.31 -12.72
CA ASN A 300 -2.19 3.74 -12.99
C ASN A 300 -0.78 4.33 -12.80
N PRO A 301 -0.56 5.58 -13.22
CA PRO A 301 0.77 6.19 -13.13
C PRO A 301 1.31 6.41 -11.71
N TYR A 302 0.49 6.25 -10.67
CA TYR A 302 0.92 6.39 -9.28
C TYR A 302 1.23 5.05 -8.62
N PHE A 303 0.52 3.98 -9.02
CA PHE A 303 0.65 2.67 -8.38
C PHE A 303 0.17 1.54 -9.29
N ASP A 304 0.40 0.30 -8.91
CA ASP A 304 -0.04 -0.90 -9.64
C ASP A 304 -1.52 -1.24 -9.43
N ASP A 305 -2.20 -0.56 -8.52
CA ASP A 305 -3.66 -0.58 -8.35
C ASP A 305 -4.24 0.84 -8.18
N SER A 306 -5.57 0.98 -8.25
CA SER A 306 -6.27 2.26 -8.23
C SER A 306 -7.17 2.44 -7.01
N TYR A 307 -7.13 1.54 -6.03
CA TYR A 307 -8.10 1.46 -4.94
C TYR A 307 -9.54 1.23 -5.42
N ALA A 308 -9.73 0.84 -6.69
CA ALA A 308 -11.02 0.51 -7.32
C ALA A 308 -12.13 1.57 -7.13
N VAL A 309 -11.77 2.85 -6.96
CA VAL A 309 -12.72 3.96 -6.77
C VAL A 309 -12.48 5.10 -7.75
N ASN A 310 -13.47 5.97 -7.86
CA ASN A 310 -13.32 7.21 -8.62
C ASN A 310 -12.50 8.23 -7.84
N SER A 311 -11.44 8.76 -8.44
CA SER A 311 -10.51 9.70 -7.83
C SER A 311 -10.27 10.93 -8.69
N ALA A 312 -10.06 12.07 -8.04
CA ALA A 312 -9.77 13.32 -8.73
C ALA A 312 -8.38 13.33 -9.40
N ASN A 313 -7.40 12.59 -8.86
CA ASN A 313 -6.05 12.54 -9.41
C ASN A 313 -5.79 11.30 -10.26
N VAL A 314 -6.45 10.18 -9.96
CA VAL A 314 -6.18 8.88 -10.59
C VAL A 314 -7.18 8.58 -11.70
N GLY A 315 -8.42 9.05 -11.59
CA GLY A 315 -9.47 8.88 -12.59
C GLY A 315 -10.64 8.02 -12.14
N PRO A 316 -11.63 7.78 -13.00
CA PRO A 316 -12.87 7.08 -12.65
C PRO A 316 -12.71 5.55 -12.69
N TYR A 317 -11.82 4.99 -11.86
CA TYR A 317 -11.55 3.55 -11.90
C TYR A 317 -12.72 2.70 -11.40
N GLY A 318 -13.46 3.14 -10.38
CA GLY A 318 -14.64 2.42 -9.92
C GLY A 318 -15.69 2.26 -11.02
N ASP A 319 -15.97 3.34 -11.76
CA ASP A 319 -16.88 3.28 -12.92
C ASP A 319 -16.28 2.44 -14.06
N ALA A 320 -14.99 2.58 -14.34
CA ALA A 320 -14.33 1.82 -15.41
C ALA A 320 -14.31 0.30 -15.13
N ILE A 321 -14.15 -0.10 -13.88
CA ILE A 321 -14.22 -1.51 -13.47
C ILE A 321 -15.66 -2.04 -13.61
N THR A 322 -16.64 -1.31 -13.10
CA THR A 322 -18.03 -1.77 -13.04
C THR A 322 -18.77 -1.63 -14.39
N GLU A 323 -18.45 -0.62 -15.20
CA GLU A 323 -19.16 -0.35 -16.44
C GLU A 323 -18.43 -0.91 -17.69
N GLU A 324 -17.11 -1.09 -17.66
CA GLU A 324 -16.33 -1.53 -18.81
C GLU A 324 -15.71 -2.92 -18.59
N LEU A 325 -14.90 -3.14 -17.51
CA LEU A 325 -14.11 -4.36 -17.36
C LEU A 325 -14.98 -5.57 -16.98
N ILE A 326 -15.73 -5.50 -15.87
CA ILE A 326 -16.54 -6.64 -15.40
C ILE A 326 -17.56 -7.08 -16.46
N PRO A 327 -18.31 -6.18 -17.13
CA PRO A 327 -19.22 -6.59 -18.22
C PRO A 327 -18.51 -7.30 -19.37
N GLU A 328 -17.29 -6.88 -19.74
CA GLU A 328 -16.54 -7.57 -20.82
C GLU A 328 -15.98 -8.92 -20.36
N VAL A 329 -15.54 -9.06 -19.10
CA VAL A 329 -15.19 -10.36 -18.50
C VAL A 329 -16.38 -11.31 -18.56
N GLU A 330 -17.56 -10.89 -18.06
CA GLU A 330 -18.75 -11.72 -18.03
C GLU A 330 -19.25 -12.12 -19.43
N LYS A 331 -19.16 -11.22 -20.39
CA LYS A 331 -19.49 -11.49 -21.80
C LYS A 331 -18.53 -12.50 -22.39
N ARG A 332 -17.20 -12.35 -22.17
CA ARG A 332 -16.17 -13.21 -22.75
C ARG A 332 -16.14 -14.60 -22.14
N PHE A 333 -16.34 -14.69 -20.82
CA PHE A 333 -16.21 -15.92 -20.05
C PHE A 333 -17.56 -16.44 -19.51
N ARG A 334 -18.66 -16.06 -20.12
CA ARG A 334 -20.00 -16.57 -19.79
C ARG A 334 -20.38 -16.34 -18.33
N GLY A 335 -20.08 -15.15 -17.79
CA GLY A 335 -20.61 -14.72 -16.50
C GLY A 335 -22.13 -14.60 -16.52
N ILE A 336 -22.78 -14.76 -15.36
CA ILE A 336 -24.25 -14.60 -15.22
C ILE A 336 -24.68 -13.16 -15.51
N GLY A 337 -23.86 -12.17 -15.18
CA GLY A 337 -24.12 -10.77 -15.49
C GLY A 337 -25.22 -10.13 -14.65
N GLN A 338 -25.47 -10.66 -13.46
CA GLN A 338 -26.50 -10.18 -12.55
C GLN A 338 -25.94 -9.87 -11.16
N PRO A 339 -26.44 -8.84 -10.46
CA PRO A 339 -25.91 -8.42 -9.16
C PRO A 339 -25.81 -9.56 -8.15
N TRP A 340 -26.83 -10.41 -8.05
CA TRP A 340 -26.87 -11.51 -7.09
C TRP A 340 -25.72 -12.53 -7.26
N ALA A 341 -25.11 -12.56 -8.44
CA ALA A 341 -24.05 -13.50 -8.82
C ALA A 341 -22.65 -12.88 -8.82
N ARG A 342 -22.45 -11.71 -8.20
CA ARG A 342 -21.15 -11.05 -8.09
C ARG A 342 -20.76 -10.88 -6.64
N ALA A 343 -19.59 -11.36 -6.26
CA ALA A 343 -19.00 -11.13 -4.94
C ALA A 343 -17.59 -10.57 -5.08
N LEU A 344 -17.11 -9.97 -4.02
CA LEU A 344 -15.82 -9.33 -3.89
C LEU A 344 -15.05 -9.98 -2.75
N GLU A 345 -13.73 -10.12 -2.90
CA GLU A 345 -12.85 -10.46 -1.79
C GLU A 345 -11.48 -9.81 -1.98
N GLY A 346 -10.77 -9.63 -0.88
CA GLY A 346 -9.41 -9.14 -0.90
C GLY A 346 -8.82 -8.94 0.48
N GLY A 347 -7.50 -8.84 0.55
CA GLY A 347 -6.75 -8.56 1.77
C GLY A 347 -5.96 -7.26 1.66
N SER A 348 -5.74 -6.57 2.79
CA SER A 348 -5.00 -5.31 2.84
C SER A 348 -5.65 -4.24 1.95
N THR A 349 -4.92 -3.68 1.00
CA THR A 349 -5.46 -2.81 -0.07
C THR A 349 -6.71 -3.43 -0.70
N GLY A 350 -6.64 -4.71 -1.11
CA GLY A 350 -7.78 -5.41 -1.70
C GLY A 350 -8.96 -5.59 -0.75
N GLY A 351 -8.72 -5.68 0.56
CA GLY A 351 -9.78 -5.70 1.57
C GLY A 351 -10.54 -4.37 1.63
N TRP A 352 -9.83 -3.26 1.51
CA TRP A 352 -10.44 -1.94 1.41
C TRP A 352 -11.18 -1.77 0.08
N GLU A 353 -10.60 -2.20 -1.04
CA GLU A 353 -11.21 -2.14 -2.38
C GLU A 353 -12.52 -2.93 -2.45
N ALA A 354 -12.52 -4.18 -1.99
CA ALA A 354 -13.70 -5.02 -1.94
C ALA A 354 -14.82 -4.38 -1.11
N LEU A 355 -14.48 -3.79 0.04
CA LEU A 355 -15.43 -3.07 0.87
C LEU A 355 -15.94 -1.79 0.19
N ALA A 356 -15.03 -1.01 -0.40
CA ALA A 356 -15.37 0.26 -1.06
C ALA A 356 -16.30 0.03 -2.25
N GLU A 357 -16.01 -0.93 -3.12
CA GLU A 357 -16.90 -1.27 -4.24
C GLU A 357 -18.26 -1.75 -3.77
N GLN A 358 -18.34 -2.58 -2.72
CA GLN A 358 -19.63 -2.99 -2.17
C GLN A 358 -20.44 -1.80 -1.63
N VAL A 359 -19.79 -0.83 -1.00
CA VAL A 359 -20.43 0.36 -0.42
C VAL A 359 -20.83 1.38 -1.48
N PHE A 360 -19.96 1.63 -2.47
CA PHE A 360 -20.21 2.63 -3.51
C PHE A 360 -21.11 2.12 -4.64
N TYR A 361 -21.07 0.80 -4.92
CA TYR A 361 -21.91 0.13 -5.93
C TYR A 361 -22.80 -0.96 -5.31
N PRO A 362 -23.65 -0.64 -4.30
CA PRO A 362 -24.36 -1.63 -3.49
C PRO A 362 -25.42 -2.42 -4.25
N ASP A 363 -25.85 -1.93 -5.41
CA ASP A 363 -26.81 -2.57 -6.32
C ASP A 363 -26.11 -3.40 -7.41
N PHE A 364 -24.76 -3.34 -7.50
CA PHE A 364 -23.97 -4.07 -8.50
C PHE A 364 -23.38 -5.36 -7.93
N PHE A 365 -23.00 -5.38 -6.63
CA PHE A 365 -22.40 -6.51 -5.93
C PHE A 365 -23.31 -7.06 -4.82
N ASN A 366 -23.08 -8.33 -4.49
CA ASN A 366 -23.87 -9.09 -3.52
C ASN A 366 -23.05 -9.70 -2.38
N GLY A 367 -21.95 -9.12 -2.03
CA GLY A 367 -21.14 -9.53 -0.89
C GLY A 367 -19.69 -9.14 -1.03
N ALA A 368 -19.06 -8.71 0.07
CA ALA A 368 -17.67 -8.36 0.17
C ALA A 368 -17.01 -9.07 1.37
N TYR A 369 -15.93 -9.76 1.11
CA TYR A 369 -15.06 -10.40 2.09
C TYR A 369 -13.80 -9.56 2.23
N SER A 370 -13.77 -8.71 3.26
CA SER A 370 -12.73 -7.70 3.50
C SER A 370 -11.78 -8.20 4.58
N PHE A 371 -10.59 -8.62 4.18
CA PHE A 371 -9.60 -9.18 5.08
C PHE A 371 -8.52 -8.14 5.41
N CYS A 372 -8.18 -8.01 6.71
CA CYS A 372 -7.15 -7.07 7.17
C CYS A 372 -7.11 -5.75 6.37
N PRO A 373 -8.27 -5.08 6.14
CA PRO A 373 -8.33 -3.97 5.20
C PRO A 373 -7.48 -2.79 5.64
N ASP A 374 -7.02 -2.03 4.68
CA ASP A 374 -6.47 -0.68 4.90
C ASP A 374 -7.46 0.20 5.68
N PRO A 375 -7.06 1.36 6.21
CA PRO A 375 -7.88 2.10 7.16
C PRO A 375 -9.29 2.41 6.64
N VAL A 376 -10.30 1.76 7.21
CA VAL A 376 -11.72 1.96 6.89
C VAL A 376 -12.36 3.10 7.70
N ASP A 377 -11.62 3.65 8.66
CA ASP A 377 -11.97 4.80 9.49
C ASP A 377 -10.70 5.64 9.72
N PHE A 378 -10.67 6.84 9.18
CA PHE A 378 -9.48 7.69 9.24
C PHE A 378 -9.23 8.37 10.59
N ARG A 379 -10.03 8.06 11.62
CA ARG A 379 -9.66 8.31 13.03
C ARG A 379 -8.60 7.32 13.52
N ALA A 380 -8.43 6.21 12.81
CA ALA A 380 -7.40 5.22 13.00
C ALA A 380 -6.73 4.92 11.64
N TYR A 381 -6.17 5.96 11.02
CA TYR A 381 -5.32 5.83 9.85
C TYR A 381 -3.96 5.32 10.36
N GLU A 382 -3.83 3.98 10.42
CA GLU A 382 -2.87 3.31 11.29
C GLU A 382 -3.02 3.80 12.76
N LEU A 383 -2.06 4.55 13.27
CA LEU A 383 -2.12 5.19 14.58
C LEU A 383 -2.38 6.70 14.53
N VAL A 384 -2.65 7.26 13.36
CA VAL A 384 -2.92 8.69 13.18
C VAL A 384 -4.43 8.94 13.18
N ASN A 385 -4.93 9.81 14.05
CA ASN A 385 -6.26 10.37 13.91
C ASN A 385 -6.18 11.61 12.99
N LEU A 386 -6.52 11.42 11.70
CA LEU A 386 -6.42 12.51 10.71
C LEU A 386 -7.30 13.71 11.05
N TYR A 387 -8.29 13.57 11.94
CA TYR A 387 -9.23 14.64 12.30
C TYR A 387 -8.84 15.41 13.55
N ASP A 388 -8.16 14.78 14.50
CA ASP A 388 -7.85 15.37 15.80
C ASP A 388 -6.36 15.59 16.03
N ASP A 389 -5.48 14.74 15.50
CA ASP A 389 -4.04 14.87 15.64
C ASP A 389 -3.51 16.07 14.85
N ARG A 390 -2.51 16.76 15.37
CA ARG A 390 -1.83 17.87 14.68
C ARG A 390 -0.67 17.41 13.82
N ASN A 391 -0.11 16.25 14.14
CA ASN A 391 1.11 15.75 13.54
C ASN A 391 1.05 14.25 13.35
N ALA A 392 1.45 13.78 12.17
CA ALA A 392 1.49 12.37 11.84
C ALA A 392 2.71 11.63 12.43
N PHE A 393 3.84 12.33 12.62
CA PHE A 393 5.11 11.71 13.01
C PHE A 393 5.29 11.56 14.52
N TRP A 394 4.64 12.42 15.32
CA TRP A 394 4.92 12.57 16.74
C TRP A 394 3.66 12.57 17.58
N ASN A 395 3.73 11.86 18.69
CA ASN A 395 2.71 11.91 19.74
C ASN A 395 3.18 12.75 20.92
N ALA A 396 2.23 13.36 21.65
CA ALA A 396 2.50 13.89 22.96
C ALA A 396 2.72 12.76 23.96
N GLY A 397 3.87 12.74 24.60
CA GLY A 397 4.19 11.81 25.67
C GLY A 397 4.25 12.54 27.03
N PRO A 398 4.32 11.83 28.15
CA PRO A 398 4.36 12.42 29.49
C PRO A 398 5.62 13.26 29.77
N PHE A 399 6.69 13.04 29.02
CA PHE A 399 7.98 13.71 29.20
C PHE A 399 8.48 14.41 27.93
N GLY A 400 7.60 14.65 26.94
CA GLY A 400 7.92 15.27 25.67
C GLY A 400 7.21 14.59 24.52
N THR A 401 7.68 14.81 23.29
CA THR A 401 7.17 14.12 22.10
C THR A 401 7.85 12.75 21.95
N VAL A 402 7.09 11.77 21.48
CA VAL A 402 7.59 10.43 21.13
C VAL A 402 7.29 10.14 19.66
N PRO A 403 8.18 9.43 18.93
CA PRO A 403 7.91 9.00 17.58
C PRO A 403 6.63 8.17 17.52
N ARG A 404 5.80 8.39 16.51
CA ARG A 404 4.63 7.56 16.26
C ARG A 404 5.08 6.28 15.58
N ALA A 405 4.67 5.13 16.12
CA ALA A 405 4.90 3.85 15.45
C ALA A 405 4.10 3.80 14.13
N GLU A 406 4.68 3.16 13.16
CA GLU A 406 4.05 2.81 11.88
C GLU A 406 3.90 1.30 11.79
N MET A 407 4.95 0.53 12.10
CA MET A 407 4.94 -0.92 11.99
C MET A 407 5.30 -1.60 13.31
N ARG A 408 4.64 -2.73 13.62
CA ARG A 408 4.94 -3.57 14.79
C ARG A 408 5.06 -5.04 14.44
N ALA A 409 5.86 -5.77 15.21
CA ALA A 409 5.84 -7.22 15.26
C ALA A 409 4.60 -7.74 16.02
N PRO A 410 4.19 -9.03 15.83
CA PRO A 410 3.11 -9.64 16.62
C PRO A 410 3.35 -9.66 18.12
N THR A 411 4.60 -9.51 18.56
CA THR A 411 5.01 -9.36 19.97
C THR A 411 4.76 -7.95 20.53
N GLY A 412 4.36 -6.98 19.68
CA GLY A 412 4.16 -5.58 20.03
C GLY A 412 5.42 -4.72 19.91
N GLN A 413 6.58 -5.28 19.54
CA GLN A 413 7.80 -4.51 19.30
C GLN A 413 7.60 -3.59 18.09
N ILE A 414 7.93 -2.31 18.23
CA ILE A 414 7.91 -1.33 17.13
C ILE A 414 9.08 -1.66 16.19
N LEU A 415 8.80 -1.82 14.91
CA LEU A 415 9.75 -2.12 13.85
C LEU A 415 10.09 -0.87 13.03
N ALA A 416 9.11 -0.01 12.78
CA ALA A 416 9.26 1.25 12.06
C ALA A 416 8.42 2.36 12.69
N THR A 417 8.76 3.62 12.37
CA THR A 417 8.02 4.82 12.80
C THR A 417 7.66 5.68 11.58
N MET A 418 6.63 6.49 11.71
CA MET A 418 6.02 7.27 10.62
C MET A 418 7.00 8.21 9.87
N GLU A 419 7.89 8.92 10.58
CA GLU A 419 8.80 9.87 9.92
C GLU A 419 9.77 9.20 8.96
N PRO A 420 10.50 8.12 9.32
CA PRO A 420 11.33 7.35 8.38
C PRO A 420 10.53 6.71 7.25
N ALA A 421 9.32 6.18 7.51
CA ALA A 421 8.48 5.57 6.49
C ALA A 421 8.06 6.60 5.42
N VAL A 422 7.59 7.77 5.83
CA VAL A 422 7.27 8.86 4.90
C VAL A 422 8.52 9.35 4.16
N ARG A 423 9.67 9.45 4.84
CA ARG A 423 10.93 9.82 4.19
C ARG A 423 11.39 8.80 3.16
N LEU A 424 11.20 7.51 3.41
CA LEU A 424 11.44 6.46 2.42
C LEU A 424 10.67 6.75 1.14
N GLU A 425 9.37 7.01 1.24
CA GLU A 425 8.54 7.29 0.06
C GLU A 425 8.95 8.58 -0.67
N GLU A 426 9.30 9.65 0.06
CA GLU A 426 9.80 10.88 -0.56
C GLU A 426 11.16 10.65 -1.29
N VAL A 427 11.99 9.72 -0.81
CA VAL A 427 13.22 9.30 -1.51
C VAL A 427 12.90 8.51 -2.77
N LEU A 428 11.82 7.72 -2.78
CA LEU A 428 11.39 6.96 -3.95
C LEU A 428 10.70 7.83 -5.02
N GLY A 429 10.05 8.92 -4.60
CA GLY A 429 9.43 9.86 -5.53
C GLY A 429 8.61 10.93 -4.82
N THR A 430 8.93 12.18 -5.07
CA THR A 430 8.19 13.33 -4.53
C THR A 430 6.79 13.47 -5.16
N HIS A 431 5.92 14.32 -4.61
CA HIS A 431 4.56 14.61 -5.13
C HIS A 431 3.64 13.39 -5.21
N GLY A 432 3.77 12.42 -4.29
CA GLY A 432 2.98 11.19 -4.28
C GLY A 432 3.37 10.19 -5.37
N ARG A 433 4.58 10.31 -5.95
CA ARG A 433 5.10 9.44 -7.03
C ARG A 433 6.03 8.34 -6.53
N SER A 434 5.98 8.04 -5.24
CA SER A 434 6.80 6.99 -4.61
C SER A 434 6.54 5.61 -5.20
N THR A 435 5.34 5.37 -5.72
CA THR A 435 4.81 4.06 -6.10
C THR A 435 4.70 3.11 -4.90
N GLU A 436 4.44 3.67 -3.72
CA GLU A 436 4.25 2.98 -2.45
C GLU A 436 2.95 3.44 -1.76
N GLN A 437 2.67 2.92 -0.58
CA GLN A 437 1.37 2.96 0.08
C GLN A 437 0.87 4.37 0.43
N PHE A 438 1.71 5.23 1.05
CA PHE A 438 1.29 6.60 1.36
C PHE A 438 1.11 7.44 0.09
N GLY A 439 1.95 7.20 -0.92
CA GLY A 439 1.86 7.85 -2.23
C GLY A 439 0.53 7.57 -2.91
N ILE A 440 0.10 6.29 -2.98
CA ILE A 440 -1.18 5.95 -3.62
C ILE A 440 -2.37 6.42 -2.80
N TRP A 441 -2.35 6.34 -1.47
CA TRP A 441 -3.43 6.88 -0.64
C TRP A 441 -3.61 8.38 -0.87
N GLN A 442 -2.51 9.14 -0.95
CA GLN A 442 -2.57 10.55 -1.30
C GLN A 442 -3.10 10.77 -2.73
N ALA A 443 -2.64 9.98 -3.70
CA ALA A 443 -3.10 10.10 -5.07
C ALA A 443 -4.61 9.82 -5.20
N VAL A 444 -5.12 8.78 -4.56
CA VAL A 444 -6.54 8.40 -4.64
C VAL A 444 -7.41 9.35 -3.84
N PHE A 445 -7.06 9.62 -2.59
CA PHE A 445 -7.98 10.25 -1.65
C PHE A 445 -7.89 11.78 -1.62
N SER A 446 -6.81 12.39 -2.12
CA SER A 446 -6.62 13.85 -2.03
C SER A 446 -7.28 14.64 -3.13
N PRO A 447 -7.61 15.92 -2.88
CA PRO A 447 -7.93 16.85 -3.95
C PRO A 447 -6.70 17.13 -4.80
N VAL A 448 -6.93 17.60 -6.03
CA VAL A 448 -5.87 18.05 -6.93
C VAL A 448 -5.21 19.32 -6.39
N GLY A 449 -3.89 19.35 -6.35
CA GLY A 449 -3.09 20.54 -6.05
C GLY A 449 -3.04 21.52 -7.23
N ALA A 450 -2.62 22.74 -6.95
CA ALA A 450 -2.49 23.78 -7.99
C ALA A 450 -1.43 23.44 -9.06
N ASP A 451 -0.52 22.54 -8.75
CA ASP A 451 0.52 22.00 -9.63
C ASP A 451 0.06 20.75 -10.42
N GLY A 452 -1.18 20.30 -10.18
CA GLY A 452 -1.77 19.12 -10.81
C GLY A 452 -1.48 17.80 -10.08
N TYR A 453 -0.60 17.79 -9.08
CA TYR A 453 -0.34 16.62 -8.26
C TYR A 453 -1.31 16.53 -7.06
N PRO A 454 -1.39 15.36 -6.39
CA PRO A 454 -2.21 15.23 -5.18
C PRO A 454 -1.77 16.19 -4.09
N LYS A 455 -2.71 16.87 -3.43
CA LYS A 455 -2.38 17.63 -2.22
C LYS A 455 -1.97 16.68 -1.10
N PRO A 456 -0.81 16.87 -0.46
CA PRO A 456 -0.37 15.99 0.61
C PRO A 456 -1.29 16.12 1.83
N ILE A 457 -1.62 14.98 2.47
CA ILE A 457 -2.41 14.93 3.71
C ILE A 457 -1.64 15.50 4.90
N TRP A 458 -0.33 15.45 4.86
CA TRP A 458 0.60 16.08 5.81
C TRP A 458 1.81 16.65 5.09
N ASN A 459 2.46 17.58 5.72
CA ASN A 459 3.76 18.06 5.23
C ASN A 459 4.80 16.93 5.38
N PRO A 460 5.45 16.46 4.29
CA PRO A 460 6.33 15.27 4.34
C PRO A 460 7.61 15.47 5.17
N SER A 461 8.01 16.73 5.43
CA SER A 461 9.21 17.04 6.24
C SER A 461 8.90 17.24 7.72
N THR A 462 7.66 17.60 8.07
CA THR A 462 7.31 18.01 9.45
C THR A 462 6.20 17.18 10.06
N GLY A 463 5.49 16.39 9.28
CA GLY A 463 4.33 15.60 9.70
C GLY A 463 3.07 16.44 10.02
N ALA A 464 3.08 17.75 9.80
CA ALA A 464 1.94 18.61 10.08
C ALA A 464 0.75 18.28 9.17
N ILE A 465 -0.39 17.90 9.76
CA ILE A 465 -1.59 17.43 9.03
C ILE A 465 -2.36 18.61 8.44
N ASP A 466 -2.72 18.52 7.14
CA ASP A 466 -3.61 19.48 6.46
C ASP A 466 -5.07 19.10 6.73
N ARG A 467 -5.74 19.91 7.57
CA ARG A 467 -7.14 19.70 7.96
C ARG A 467 -8.12 19.83 6.80
N THR A 468 -7.77 20.58 5.77
CA THR A 468 -8.66 20.75 4.60
C THR A 468 -8.62 19.51 3.72
N VAL A 469 -7.45 18.88 3.60
CA VAL A 469 -7.28 17.62 2.92
C VAL A 469 -7.94 16.49 3.73
N ALA A 470 -7.73 16.44 5.05
CA ALA A 470 -8.37 15.46 5.92
C ALA A 470 -9.91 15.52 5.86
N ALA A 471 -10.50 16.72 5.81
CA ALA A 471 -11.94 16.89 5.63
C ALA A 471 -12.42 16.40 4.24
N TYR A 472 -11.63 16.60 3.18
CA TYR A 472 -11.94 16.09 1.85
C TYR A 472 -11.92 14.55 1.81
N TRP A 473 -10.92 13.92 2.45
CA TRP A 473 -10.82 12.47 2.57
C TRP A 473 -12.02 11.90 3.33
N LYS A 474 -12.38 12.52 4.46
CA LYS A 474 -13.51 12.10 5.30
C LYS A 474 -14.81 11.99 4.52
N GLU A 475 -15.14 13.03 3.78
CA GLU A 475 -16.43 13.11 3.08
C GLU A 475 -16.54 12.13 1.90
N ARG A 476 -15.41 11.66 1.33
CA ARG A 476 -15.39 10.90 0.10
C ARG A 476 -14.90 9.46 0.24
N TYR A 477 -14.01 9.19 1.18
CA TYR A 477 -13.30 7.92 1.24
C TYR A 477 -13.25 7.27 2.63
N ASP A 478 -13.59 7.96 3.73
CA ASP A 478 -13.75 7.33 5.04
C ASP A 478 -15.04 6.48 5.01
N ILE A 479 -14.86 5.18 4.80
CA ILE A 479 -15.98 4.26 4.57
C ILE A 479 -16.90 4.19 5.79
N ARG A 480 -16.35 4.20 7.00
CA ARG A 480 -17.16 4.20 8.22
C ARG A 480 -17.99 5.49 8.34
N TYR A 481 -17.41 6.64 8.05
CA TYR A 481 -18.14 7.91 8.07
C TYR A 481 -19.23 7.95 6.99
N ILE A 482 -18.94 7.46 5.79
CA ILE A 482 -19.91 7.38 4.68
C ILE A 482 -21.09 6.47 5.08
N LEU A 483 -20.81 5.32 5.69
CA LEU A 483 -21.86 4.41 6.17
C LEU A 483 -22.70 5.08 7.26
N GLU A 484 -22.11 5.82 8.20
CA GLU A 484 -22.85 6.56 9.24
C GLU A 484 -23.72 7.67 8.62
N ARG A 485 -23.15 8.47 7.73
CA ARG A 485 -23.85 9.58 7.07
C ARG A 485 -25.03 9.10 6.22
N ASP A 486 -24.84 8.02 5.47
CA ASP A 486 -25.79 7.53 4.48
C ASP A 486 -26.52 6.25 4.92
N LEU A 487 -26.52 5.94 6.22
CA LEU A 487 -27.03 4.68 6.79
C LEU A 487 -28.46 4.33 6.35
N ALA A 488 -29.36 5.30 6.31
CA ALA A 488 -30.74 5.10 5.90
C ALA A 488 -30.87 4.61 4.45
N ARG A 489 -29.96 5.02 3.58
CA ARG A 489 -29.91 4.64 2.16
C ARG A 489 -29.14 3.34 1.92
N LEU A 490 -28.00 3.21 2.57
CA LEU A 490 -27.07 2.10 2.36
C LEU A 490 -27.42 0.86 3.19
N GLY A 491 -27.89 1.03 4.42
CA GLY A 491 -28.13 -0.06 5.35
C GLY A 491 -29.02 -1.18 4.80
N PRO A 492 -30.18 -0.87 4.20
CA PRO A 492 -31.02 -1.92 3.60
C PRO A 492 -30.35 -2.68 2.45
N LYS A 493 -29.46 -2.03 1.70
CA LYS A 493 -28.79 -2.62 0.54
C LYS A 493 -27.58 -3.48 0.92
N LEU A 494 -26.99 -3.20 2.09
CA LEU A 494 -25.77 -3.85 2.57
C LEU A 494 -26.03 -4.91 3.64
N ALA A 495 -27.27 -5.08 4.08
CA ALA A 495 -27.61 -6.04 5.14
C ALA A 495 -27.13 -7.46 4.81
N GLY A 496 -26.24 -8.01 5.65
CA GLY A 496 -25.68 -9.35 5.53
C GLY A 496 -24.65 -9.54 4.40
N LYS A 497 -24.10 -8.45 3.84
CA LYS A 497 -23.22 -8.52 2.69
C LYS A 497 -21.73 -8.30 3.00
N ILE A 498 -21.36 -7.89 4.20
CA ILE A 498 -19.97 -7.51 4.52
C ILE A 498 -19.41 -8.46 5.56
N HIS A 499 -18.21 -8.98 5.29
CA HIS A 499 -17.53 -9.94 6.15
C HIS A 499 -16.10 -9.45 6.41
N PHE A 500 -15.80 -9.11 7.68
CA PHE A 500 -14.44 -8.69 8.07
C PHE A 500 -13.70 -9.83 8.76
N ALA A 501 -12.39 -9.96 8.46
CA ALA A 501 -11.46 -10.71 9.30
C ALA A 501 -10.16 -9.95 9.45
N VAL A 502 -9.66 -9.81 10.68
CA VAL A 502 -8.41 -9.09 10.97
C VAL A 502 -7.68 -9.69 12.17
N GLY A 503 -6.35 -9.70 12.13
CA GLY A 503 -5.52 -10.05 13.26
C GLY A 503 -5.49 -8.92 14.29
N ASP A 504 -5.62 -9.24 15.60
CA ASP A 504 -5.59 -8.19 16.64
C ASP A 504 -4.19 -7.61 16.91
N MET A 505 -3.16 -8.22 16.31
CA MET A 505 -1.78 -7.70 16.26
C MET A 505 -1.37 -7.33 14.83
N ASP A 506 -2.33 -6.78 14.06
CA ASP A 506 -2.05 -6.30 12.71
C ASP A 506 -0.80 -5.42 12.68
N THR A 507 0.08 -5.67 11.70
CA THR A 507 1.42 -5.08 11.61
C THR A 507 1.38 -3.57 11.52
N TRP A 508 0.43 -3.01 10.76
CA TRP A 508 0.23 -1.56 10.57
C TRP A 508 -0.95 -1.01 11.39
N TYR A 509 -1.35 -1.73 12.47
CA TYR A 509 -2.41 -1.30 13.38
C TYR A 509 -3.81 -1.16 12.72
N LEU A 510 -4.02 -1.75 11.55
CA LEU A 510 -5.25 -1.61 10.77
C LEU A 510 -6.50 -2.21 11.47
N ASN A 511 -6.28 -3.15 12.38
CA ASN A 511 -7.33 -3.66 13.27
C ASN A 511 -8.05 -2.56 14.06
N ASN A 512 -7.40 -1.43 14.34
CA ASN A 512 -8.01 -0.33 15.09
C ASN A 512 -9.17 0.31 14.31
N ALA A 513 -9.01 0.52 12.99
CA ALA A 513 -10.06 1.04 12.14
C ALA A 513 -11.25 0.06 12.03
N VAL A 514 -10.96 -1.26 11.99
CA VAL A 514 -12.00 -2.30 11.95
C VAL A 514 -12.77 -2.34 13.28
N HIS A 515 -12.12 -2.17 14.43
CA HIS A 515 -12.81 -2.04 15.73
C HIS A 515 -13.76 -0.82 15.76
N LEU A 516 -13.32 0.33 15.26
CA LEU A 516 -14.18 1.52 15.17
C LEU A 516 -15.36 1.32 14.20
N MET A 517 -15.16 0.56 13.13
CA MET A 517 -16.24 0.15 12.23
C MET A 517 -17.24 -0.76 12.96
N GLN A 518 -16.75 -1.77 13.70
CA GLN A 518 -17.60 -2.67 14.48
C GLN A 518 -18.41 -1.91 15.53
N ASP A 519 -17.76 -1.03 16.31
CA ASP A 519 -18.45 -0.21 17.33
C ASP A 519 -19.61 0.59 16.73
N PHE A 520 -19.45 1.08 15.51
CA PHE A 520 -20.53 1.78 14.81
C PHE A 520 -21.60 0.81 14.30
N LEU A 521 -21.22 -0.26 13.60
CA LEU A 521 -22.17 -1.18 12.95
C LEU A 521 -22.98 -2.01 13.97
N GLU A 522 -22.45 -2.30 15.14
CA GLU A 522 -23.12 -2.99 16.23
C GLU A 522 -23.83 -2.04 17.22
N SER A 523 -23.71 -0.74 17.00
CA SER A 523 -24.35 0.24 17.88
C SER A 523 -25.88 0.19 17.76
N PRO A 524 -26.63 0.57 18.83
CA PRO A 524 -28.10 0.68 18.79
C PRO A 524 -28.64 1.67 17.73
N LYS A 525 -27.79 2.52 17.19
CA LYS A 525 -28.13 3.48 16.13
C LYS A 525 -28.26 2.82 14.76
N ASN A 526 -27.65 1.65 14.56
CA ASN A 526 -27.74 0.88 13.33
C ASN A 526 -28.75 -0.27 13.48
N PRO A 527 -29.93 -0.16 12.87
CA PRO A 527 -30.93 -1.23 12.90
C PRO A 527 -30.64 -2.36 11.90
N PHE A 528 -29.64 -2.21 11.04
CA PHE A 528 -29.30 -3.13 9.97
C PHE A 528 -28.12 -4.03 10.38
N ARG A 529 -28.27 -5.33 10.17
CA ARG A 529 -27.14 -6.26 10.30
C ARG A 529 -26.32 -6.23 9.02
N ILE A 530 -25.41 -5.25 8.90
CA ILE A 530 -24.63 -5.00 7.70
C ILE A 530 -23.45 -5.96 7.58
N ALA A 531 -22.72 -6.18 8.68
CA ALA A 531 -21.48 -6.94 8.68
C ALA A 531 -21.39 -7.95 9.81
N ASP A 532 -20.50 -8.91 9.64
CA ASP A 532 -19.93 -9.73 10.72
C ASP A 532 -18.41 -9.53 10.79
N PHE A 533 -17.84 -9.88 11.96
CA PHE A 533 -16.44 -9.60 12.28
C PHE A 533 -15.77 -10.84 12.87
N GLU A 534 -14.60 -11.19 12.34
CA GLU A 534 -13.75 -12.26 12.84
C GLU A 534 -12.39 -11.69 13.24
N TYR A 535 -11.96 -11.92 14.49
CA TYR A 535 -10.67 -11.54 14.99
C TYR A 535 -9.87 -12.76 15.41
N SER A 536 -8.53 -12.70 15.27
CA SER A 536 -7.68 -13.74 15.82
C SER A 536 -6.54 -13.16 16.63
N ARG A 537 -6.43 -13.70 17.86
CA ARG A 537 -5.48 -13.22 18.86
C ARG A 537 -4.03 -13.45 18.42
N GLY A 538 -3.22 -12.40 18.52
CA GLY A 538 -1.79 -12.46 18.23
C GLY A 538 -1.45 -12.63 16.76
N LYS A 539 -2.43 -12.52 15.83
CA LYS A 539 -2.18 -12.61 14.41
C LYS A 539 -1.78 -11.25 13.83
N PRO A 540 -0.71 -11.23 12.99
CA PRO A 540 -0.27 -10.03 12.30
C PRO A 540 -1.18 -9.69 11.11
N HIS A 541 -0.72 -8.76 10.29
CA HIS A 541 -1.36 -8.39 9.02
C HIS A 541 -1.57 -9.59 8.10
N CYS A 542 -2.53 -9.49 7.20
CA CYS A 542 -2.98 -10.55 6.29
C CYS A 542 -3.58 -11.78 6.99
N TYR A 543 -4.19 -11.60 8.17
CA TYR A 543 -5.09 -12.60 8.70
C TYR A 543 -6.41 -12.58 7.93
N MET A 544 -6.71 -13.69 7.27
CA MET A 544 -7.87 -13.82 6.38
C MET A 544 -9.01 -14.66 6.99
N GLY A 545 -9.04 -14.82 8.32
CA GLY A 545 -10.04 -15.63 9.01
C GLY A 545 -9.67 -17.11 9.13
N GLY A 546 -10.54 -17.91 9.79
CA GLY A 546 -10.34 -19.36 9.98
C GLY A 546 -9.71 -19.75 11.32
N GLY A 547 -9.75 -18.89 12.33
CA GLY A 547 -9.32 -19.19 13.69
C GLY A 547 -7.79 -19.29 13.86
N ASP A 548 -7.30 -20.39 14.43
CA ASP A 548 -5.87 -20.56 14.75
C ASP A 548 -4.98 -20.93 13.55
N ILE A 549 -5.54 -20.89 12.36
CA ILE A 549 -4.81 -21.19 11.14
C ILE A 549 -3.68 -20.16 10.96
N SER A 550 -2.53 -20.61 10.48
CA SER A 550 -1.37 -19.77 10.29
C SER A 550 -1.62 -18.75 9.17
N ASN A 551 -1.16 -17.51 9.33
CA ASN A 551 -1.17 -16.48 8.27
C ASN A 551 -0.40 -16.89 6.99
N LEU A 552 0.27 -18.03 7.01
CA LEU A 552 0.90 -18.63 5.84
C LEU A 552 -0.08 -19.46 5.00
N GLU A 553 -1.36 -19.49 5.39
CA GLU A 553 -2.37 -20.07 4.54
C GLU A 553 -2.53 -19.21 3.31
N SER A 554 -2.17 -19.84 2.21
CA SER A 554 -2.31 -19.28 0.88
C SER A 554 -3.79 -19.08 0.53
N GLY A 555 -4.05 -18.28 -0.50
CA GLY A 555 -5.38 -18.12 -1.09
C GLY A 555 -6.12 -19.44 -1.35
N GLY A 556 -5.40 -20.56 -1.53
CA GLY A 556 -6.01 -21.88 -1.70
C GLY A 556 -6.91 -22.30 -0.53
N THR A 557 -6.43 -22.17 0.71
CA THR A 557 -7.25 -22.48 1.90
C THR A 557 -8.34 -21.47 2.15
N LEU A 558 -8.09 -20.20 1.84
CA LEU A 558 -9.10 -19.17 1.87
C LEU A 558 -10.28 -19.54 0.98
N TYR A 559 -10.02 -19.86 -0.28
CA TYR A 559 -11.08 -20.20 -1.23
C TYR A 559 -11.85 -21.46 -0.84
N GLN A 560 -11.20 -22.49 -0.29
CA GLN A 560 -11.88 -23.67 0.26
C GLN A 560 -12.91 -23.30 1.34
N ARG A 561 -12.66 -22.26 2.11
CA ARG A 561 -13.53 -21.79 3.19
C ARG A 561 -14.61 -20.83 2.71
N ILE A 562 -14.25 -19.79 1.94
CA ILE A 562 -15.21 -18.72 1.58
C ILE A 562 -16.08 -19.08 0.38
N MET A 563 -15.56 -19.79 -0.63
CA MET A 563 -16.36 -20.09 -1.85
C MET A 563 -17.66 -20.84 -1.58
N PRO A 564 -17.72 -21.86 -0.69
CA PRO A 564 -18.99 -22.49 -0.34
C PRO A 564 -19.98 -21.52 0.34
N GLN A 565 -19.48 -20.54 1.13
CA GLN A 565 -20.30 -19.52 1.76
C GLN A 565 -20.85 -18.54 0.72
N ILE A 566 -20.00 -18.05 -0.17
CA ILE A 566 -20.36 -17.17 -1.29
C ILE A 566 -21.41 -17.85 -2.18
N ALA A 567 -21.16 -19.09 -2.61
CA ALA A 567 -22.09 -19.83 -3.46
C ALA A 567 -23.46 -20.05 -2.81
N ARG A 568 -23.48 -20.28 -1.50
CA ARG A 568 -24.73 -20.38 -0.73
C ARG A 568 -25.45 -19.04 -0.70
N HIS A 569 -24.75 -17.97 -0.31
CA HIS A 569 -25.34 -16.62 -0.26
C HIS A 569 -25.91 -16.20 -1.62
N MET A 570 -25.16 -16.43 -2.71
CA MET A 570 -25.62 -16.18 -4.09
C MET A 570 -26.86 -17.01 -4.42
N THR A 571 -26.90 -18.29 -4.04
CA THR A 571 -28.05 -19.16 -4.29
C THR A 571 -29.28 -18.72 -3.52
N ASP A 572 -29.12 -18.35 -2.25
CA ASP A 572 -30.22 -17.95 -1.35
C ASP A 572 -30.82 -16.58 -1.74
N SER A 573 -29.99 -15.69 -2.32
CA SER A 573 -30.41 -14.36 -2.78
C SER A 573 -30.82 -14.31 -4.26
N ALA A 574 -30.67 -15.42 -4.99
CA ALA A 574 -31.03 -15.48 -6.40
C ALA A 574 -32.54 -15.31 -6.62
N PRO A 575 -32.97 -14.52 -7.63
CA PRO A 575 -34.37 -14.36 -7.94
C PRO A 575 -34.97 -15.65 -8.51
N PRO A 576 -36.31 -15.85 -8.41
CA PRO A 576 -36.96 -16.99 -9.05
C PRO A 576 -36.65 -17.10 -10.54
N GLY A 577 -36.22 -18.29 -10.99
CA GLY A 577 -35.81 -18.53 -12.39
C GLY A 577 -34.38 -18.09 -12.73
N ALA A 578 -33.59 -17.77 -11.73
CA ALA A 578 -32.16 -17.45 -11.93
C ALA A 578 -31.39 -18.60 -12.61
N ASP A 579 -30.39 -18.24 -13.39
CA ASP A 579 -29.53 -19.21 -14.08
C ASP A 579 -28.63 -19.95 -13.07
N MET A 580 -28.87 -21.24 -12.91
CA MET A 580 -28.12 -22.16 -12.04
C MET A 580 -27.34 -23.20 -12.81
N THR A 581 -27.09 -22.99 -14.10
CA THR A 581 -26.41 -23.94 -14.99
C THR A 581 -24.95 -24.26 -14.59
N TRP A 582 -24.35 -23.42 -13.72
CA TRP A 582 -23.03 -23.65 -13.14
C TRP A 582 -22.96 -24.79 -12.09
N LYS A 583 -24.11 -25.32 -11.67
CA LYS A 583 -24.24 -26.40 -10.67
C LYS A 583 -24.23 -27.81 -11.27
N TYR A 584 -23.65 -28.00 -12.46
CA TYR A 584 -23.49 -29.33 -13.08
C TYR A 584 -22.50 -30.23 -12.38
#